data_5b0157490cf93004cc4909a952a8e385
#
_entry.id   5b0157490cf93004cc4909a952a8e385
#
_cell.length_a   1.000
_cell.length_b   1.000
_cell.length_c   1.000
_cell.angle_alpha   90.00
_cell.angle_beta   90.00
_cell.angle_gamma   90.00
#
_symmetry.space_group_name_H-M   'P 1'
#
loop_
_entity.id
_entity.type
_entity.pdbx_description
1 polymer ?
#
loop_
_entity_poly.entity_id
_entity_poly.type
_entity_poly.pdbx_seq_one_letter_code
_entity_poly.pdbx_strand_id
1 'polypeptide(L)'
;MPHRVTRKRLALAAASVISLAVASACHSDHSLTPDKDVERAVVQTSAGEVRGTVEPGLRVFRGIPYAAAPVGPMRWQPPRAPAPWAGVRDATKPGARCIQDVRRDPDFGRAASEDCLNLNVWTPRGATPSRQKAVMVWIHGGGFLNGSADIYDAHWMTSQGDIVVVTVNYRLGALGFLALDALTRDGDVGNYGPAAQ
;
A
#
# COMPACT_ATOMS: atom_id res chain seq x y z
N MET A 1 32.49 83.43 -10.69
CA MET A 1 33.94 83.58 -10.37
C MET A 1 34.46 82.28 -9.91
N PRO A 2 35.64 81.97 -10.24
CA PRO A 2 36.10 80.93 -11.13
C PRO A 2 36.99 79.88 -10.41
N HIS A 3 37.31 78.83 -11.04
CA HIS A 3 38.62 78.25 -11.40
C HIS A 3 38.45 76.74 -11.59
N ARG A 4 38.47 76.23 -12.78
CA ARG A 4 39.59 75.87 -13.61
C ARG A 4 40.72 75.13 -12.88
N VAL A 5 41.00 73.90 -13.29
CA VAL A 5 42.24 73.31 -13.76
C VAL A 5 42.10 71.81 -14.01
N THR A 6 42.03 71.39 -15.15
CA THR A 6 42.90 70.78 -16.19
C THR A 6 43.89 69.69 -15.76
N ARG A 7 43.90 68.71 -16.57
CA ARG A 7 44.99 67.77 -17.06
C ARG A 7 45.32 66.57 -16.15
N LYS A 8 45.66 65.47 -16.62
CA LYS A 8 46.15 64.98 -17.92
C LYS A 8 46.05 63.46 -17.95
N ARG A 9 45.82 62.91 -19.14
CA ARG A 9 46.15 61.64 -19.73
C ARG A 9 47.19 60.81 -19.00
N LEU A 10 46.95 59.47 -18.96
CA LEU A 10 47.86 58.50 -19.54
C LEU A 10 47.13 57.22 -19.86
N ALA A 11 47.26 56.84 -21.07
CA ALA A 11 46.85 55.53 -21.55
C ALA A 11 47.99 54.54 -21.22
N LEU A 12 47.62 53.34 -20.82
CA LEU A 12 48.50 52.18 -21.07
C LEU A 12 47.62 50.95 -21.31
N ALA A 13 47.81 50.41 -22.44
CA ALA A 13 47.27 49.14 -22.86
C ALA A 13 47.97 48.00 -22.12
N ALA A 14 47.21 47.02 -21.72
CA ALA A 14 47.77 45.68 -21.45
C ALA A 14 46.71 44.58 -21.61
N ALA A 15 46.85 43.91 -22.71
CA ALA A 15 46.71 42.45 -22.90
C ALA A 15 45.51 41.74 -22.26
N SER A 16 44.56 41.42 -23.12
CA SER A 16 43.59 40.37 -22.95
C SER A 16 44.27 38.99 -22.78
N VAL A 17 44.08 38.37 -21.65
CA VAL A 17 44.24 36.92 -21.49
C VAL A 17 42.83 36.34 -21.38
N ILE A 18 42.36 35.86 -22.48
CA ILE A 18 41.12 35.02 -22.51
C ILE A 18 41.49 33.65 -21.96
N SER A 19 41.21 33.44 -20.69
CA SER A 19 41.26 32.08 -20.13
C SER A 19 39.98 31.38 -20.56
N LEU A 20 40.09 30.47 -21.53
CA LEU A 20 39.07 29.50 -21.82
C LEU A 20 38.92 28.54 -20.63
N ALA A 21 37.97 28.82 -19.76
CA ALA A 21 37.54 27.81 -18.80
C ALA A 21 36.76 26.75 -19.54
N VAL A 22 37.42 25.62 -19.80
CA VAL A 22 36.76 24.39 -20.23
C VAL A 22 35.85 23.96 -19.10
N ALA A 23 34.57 24.21 -19.25
CA ALA A 23 33.54 23.66 -18.37
C ALA A 23 33.56 22.13 -18.59
N SER A 24 34.26 21.42 -17.72
CA SER A 24 34.14 19.98 -17.57
C SER A 24 32.70 19.73 -17.11
N ALA A 25 31.83 19.39 -18.05
CA ALA A 25 30.49 18.88 -17.75
C ALA A 25 30.69 17.58 -16.97
N CYS A 26 30.55 17.64 -15.67
CA CYS A 26 30.36 16.46 -14.86
C CYS A 26 29.10 15.77 -15.36
N HIS A 27 29.26 14.76 -16.18
CA HIS A 27 28.24 13.74 -16.38
C HIS A 27 28.05 13.11 -15.01
N SER A 28 27.02 13.55 -14.33
CA SER A 28 26.49 12.83 -13.17
C SER A 28 25.97 11.51 -13.74
N ASP A 29 26.79 10.49 -13.64
CA ASP A 29 26.35 9.12 -13.79
C ASP A 29 25.27 8.89 -12.74
N HIS A 30 24.01 9.08 -13.14
CA HIS A 30 22.88 8.63 -12.38
C HIS A 30 22.88 7.10 -12.49
N SER A 31 23.81 6.47 -11.76
CA SER A 31 23.61 5.08 -11.40
C SER A 31 22.28 5.03 -10.67
N LEU A 32 21.31 4.38 -11.28
CA LEU A 32 20.01 4.06 -10.70
C LEU A 32 20.25 3.09 -9.53
N THR A 33 20.79 3.60 -8.42
CA THR A 33 20.68 2.89 -7.16
C THR A 33 19.19 2.82 -6.85
N PRO A 34 18.62 1.64 -6.68
CA PRO A 34 17.22 1.51 -6.30
C PRO A 34 16.97 2.43 -5.10
N ASP A 35 15.91 3.23 -5.19
CA ASP A 35 15.51 4.10 -4.09
C ASP A 35 15.34 3.21 -2.85
N LYS A 36 16.17 3.44 -1.83
CA LYS A 36 16.18 2.63 -0.59
C LYS A 36 14.80 2.58 0.07
N ASP A 37 13.95 3.56 -0.18
CA ASP A 37 12.59 3.58 0.32
C ASP A 37 11.68 2.64 -0.50
N VAL A 38 11.92 2.46 -1.80
CA VAL A 38 11.22 1.46 -2.62
C VAL A 38 11.60 0.04 -2.18
N GLU A 39 12.87 -0.22 -1.92
CA GLU A 39 13.35 -1.51 -1.44
C GLU A 39 12.78 -1.86 -0.05
N ARG A 40 12.64 -0.87 0.85
CA ARG A 40 12.03 -1.04 2.17
C ARG A 40 10.52 -1.30 2.12
N ALA A 41 9.87 -1.01 1.00
CA ALA A 41 8.45 -1.23 0.82
C ALA A 41 8.12 -2.64 0.27
N VAL A 42 9.12 -3.46 -0.08
CA VAL A 42 8.91 -4.84 -0.53
C VAL A 42 9.04 -5.80 0.64
N VAL A 43 8.09 -6.71 0.76
CA VAL A 43 8.06 -7.75 1.81
C VAL A 43 7.70 -9.09 1.20
N GLN A 44 8.43 -10.14 1.58
CA GLN A 44 8.11 -11.52 1.24
C GLN A 44 6.96 -12.03 2.10
N THR A 45 5.94 -12.58 1.45
CA THR A 45 4.86 -13.34 2.08
C THR A 45 4.95 -14.82 1.70
N SER A 46 4.12 -15.66 2.31
CA SER A 46 4.04 -17.09 1.95
C SER A 46 3.57 -17.33 0.50
N ALA A 47 2.83 -16.39 -0.09
CA ALA A 47 2.30 -16.50 -1.44
C ALA A 47 3.14 -15.77 -2.50
N GLY A 48 4.05 -14.87 -2.11
CA GLY A 48 4.89 -14.08 -3.00
C GLY A 48 5.27 -12.73 -2.41
N GLU A 49 6.02 -11.95 -3.16
CA GLU A 49 6.42 -10.60 -2.72
C GLU A 49 5.30 -9.59 -2.93
N VAL A 50 5.20 -8.64 -2.01
CA VAL A 50 4.28 -7.50 -2.10
C VAL A 50 5.03 -6.20 -1.91
N ARG A 51 4.64 -5.16 -2.66
CA ARG A 51 5.16 -3.80 -2.50
C ARG A 51 4.07 -2.87 -2.02
N GLY A 52 4.29 -2.30 -0.84
CA GLY A 52 3.44 -1.28 -0.25
C GLY A 52 3.95 0.13 -0.48
N THR A 53 3.50 1.05 0.35
CA THR A 53 3.95 2.44 0.44
C THR A 53 4.80 2.63 1.70
N VAL A 54 5.79 3.53 1.60
CA VAL A 54 6.53 4.04 2.75
C VAL A 54 5.97 5.39 3.12
N GLU A 55 5.48 5.50 4.33
CA GLU A 55 4.92 6.72 4.90
C GLU A 55 5.77 7.17 6.12
N PRO A 56 5.64 8.39 6.63
CA PRO A 56 6.41 8.83 7.79
C PRO A 56 6.22 7.87 8.98
N GLY A 57 7.29 7.17 9.35
CA GLY A 57 7.30 6.20 10.46
C GLY A 57 6.68 4.83 10.18
N LEU A 58 6.04 4.61 9.05
CA LEU A 58 5.28 3.40 8.72
C LEU A 58 5.66 2.82 7.35
N ARG A 59 5.25 1.57 7.16
CA ARG A 59 5.03 0.93 5.86
C ARG A 59 3.58 0.48 5.81
N VAL A 60 2.92 0.70 4.68
CA VAL A 60 1.51 0.36 4.51
C VAL A 60 1.34 -0.51 3.27
N PHE A 61 0.68 -1.62 3.43
CA PHE A 61 0.36 -2.57 2.38
C PHE A 61 -1.15 -2.71 2.29
N ARG A 62 -1.72 -2.61 1.10
CA ARG A 62 -3.16 -2.62 0.88
C ARG A 62 -3.55 -3.64 -0.19
N GLY A 63 -4.69 -4.30 0.00
CA GLY A 63 -5.23 -5.20 -1.01
C GLY A 63 -4.44 -6.51 -1.17
N ILE A 64 -3.80 -7.00 -0.11
CA ILE A 64 -3.09 -8.30 -0.14
C ILE A 64 -4.14 -9.42 -0.09
N PRO A 65 -4.20 -10.32 -1.09
CA PRO A 65 -5.09 -11.47 -1.02
C PRO A 65 -4.61 -12.44 0.06
N TYR A 66 -5.50 -12.81 0.96
CA TYR A 66 -5.22 -13.81 1.99
C TYR A 66 -5.92 -15.14 1.71
N ALA A 67 -6.85 -15.15 0.76
CA ALA A 67 -7.52 -16.35 0.26
C ALA A 67 -7.73 -16.25 -1.25
N ALA A 68 -7.97 -17.38 -1.89
CA ALA A 68 -8.36 -17.45 -3.29
C ALA A 68 -9.73 -16.78 -3.51
N ALA A 69 -9.93 -16.19 -4.69
CA ALA A 69 -11.19 -15.54 -5.03
C ALA A 69 -12.34 -16.54 -4.94
N PRO A 70 -13.38 -16.28 -4.12
CA PRO A 70 -14.51 -17.19 -3.93
C PRO A 70 -15.56 -17.04 -5.05
N VAL A 71 -15.14 -17.18 -6.30
CA VAL A 71 -15.96 -16.99 -7.50
C VAL A 71 -16.34 -18.31 -8.16
N GLY A 72 -17.44 -18.31 -8.90
CA GLY A 72 -17.87 -19.47 -9.65
C GLY A 72 -18.04 -20.72 -8.77
N PRO A 73 -17.37 -21.83 -9.07
CA PRO A 73 -17.46 -23.07 -8.27
C PRO A 73 -16.98 -22.95 -6.83
N MET A 74 -16.23 -21.88 -6.51
CA MET A 74 -15.74 -21.62 -5.15
C MET A 74 -16.69 -20.74 -4.32
N ARG A 75 -17.76 -20.23 -4.91
CA ARG A 75 -18.83 -19.56 -4.18
C ARG A 75 -19.46 -20.54 -3.21
N TRP A 76 -19.76 -20.06 -1.99
CA TRP A 76 -20.30 -20.89 -0.90
C TRP A 76 -19.44 -22.12 -0.58
N GLN A 77 -18.15 -22.03 -0.79
CA GLN A 77 -17.19 -23.04 -0.34
C GLN A 77 -16.30 -22.48 0.76
N PRO A 78 -15.71 -23.30 1.62
CA PRO A 78 -14.67 -22.88 2.53
C PRO A 78 -13.55 -22.14 1.80
N PRO A 79 -12.89 -21.15 2.44
CA PRO A 79 -11.80 -20.41 1.84
C PRO A 79 -10.61 -21.34 1.59
N ARG A 80 -9.90 -21.07 0.50
CA ARG A 80 -8.66 -21.76 0.14
C ARG A 80 -7.51 -20.78 0.12
N ALA A 81 -6.29 -21.26 0.35
CA ALA A 81 -5.11 -20.42 0.24
C ALA A 81 -5.01 -19.75 -1.14
N PRO A 82 -4.54 -18.51 -1.23
CA PRO A 82 -4.33 -17.85 -2.51
C PRO A 82 -3.25 -18.61 -3.31
N ALA A 83 -3.38 -18.59 -4.63
CA ALA A 83 -2.33 -19.11 -5.48
C ALA A 83 -1.05 -18.28 -5.31
N PRO A 84 0.13 -18.90 -5.20
CA PRO A 84 1.39 -18.18 -5.22
C PRO A 84 1.54 -17.38 -6.52
N TRP A 85 2.17 -16.20 -6.42
CA TRP A 85 2.48 -15.37 -7.58
C TRP A 85 3.99 -15.15 -7.74
N ALA A 86 4.39 -14.97 -9.00
CA ALA A 86 5.75 -14.60 -9.34
C ALA A 86 5.89 -13.07 -9.37
N GLY A 87 7.09 -12.58 -9.06
CA GLY A 87 7.39 -11.15 -9.04
C GLY A 87 6.75 -10.41 -7.86
N VAL A 88 6.82 -9.10 -7.93
CA VAL A 88 6.36 -8.21 -6.86
C VAL A 88 4.95 -7.72 -7.16
N ARG A 89 3.99 -8.12 -6.34
CA ARG A 89 2.60 -7.65 -6.43
C ARG A 89 2.47 -6.23 -5.88
N ASP A 90 1.74 -5.39 -6.59
CA ASP A 90 1.41 -4.04 -6.13
C ASP A 90 0.37 -4.12 -4.99
N ALA A 91 0.77 -3.62 -3.81
CA ALA A 91 -0.04 -3.51 -2.62
C ALA A 91 -0.12 -2.05 -2.14
N THR A 92 -0.11 -1.09 -3.06
CA THR A 92 -0.21 0.34 -2.74
C THR A 92 -1.67 0.82 -2.68
N LYS A 93 -2.61 0.05 -3.23
CA LYS A 93 -4.03 0.40 -3.31
C LYS A 93 -4.89 -0.67 -2.66
N PRO A 94 -5.99 -0.28 -1.99
CA PRO A 94 -6.95 -1.24 -1.47
C PRO A 94 -7.52 -2.12 -2.58
N GLY A 95 -7.80 -3.39 -2.26
CA GLY A 95 -8.52 -4.31 -3.11
C GLY A 95 -10.01 -3.97 -3.22
N ALA A 96 -10.75 -4.78 -3.97
CA ALA A 96 -12.20 -4.64 -4.07
C ALA A 96 -12.85 -4.90 -2.70
N ARG A 97 -13.95 -4.21 -2.44
CA ARG A 97 -14.86 -4.50 -1.32
C ARG A 97 -15.70 -5.74 -1.64
N CYS A 98 -16.15 -6.45 -0.62
CA CYS A 98 -17.07 -7.55 -0.82
C CYS A 98 -18.44 -7.05 -1.30
N ILE A 99 -19.15 -7.90 -2.05
CA ILE A 99 -20.49 -7.57 -2.57
C ILE A 99 -21.41 -7.19 -1.41
N GLN A 100 -22.01 -6.02 -1.50
CA GLN A 100 -22.87 -5.41 -0.50
C GLN A 100 -23.83 -4.41 -1.14
N ASP A 101 -24.81 -3.92 -0.39
CA ASP A 101 -25.68 -2.84 -0.84
C ASP A 101 -24.90 -1.51 -0.87
N VAL A 102 -24.53 -1.09 -2.05
CA VAL A 102 -23.75 0.14 -2.27
C VAL A 102 -24.43 1.42 -1.76
N ARG A 103 -25.76 1.41 -1.59
CA ARG A 103 -26.48 2.55 -1.00
C ARG A 103 -26.18 2.75 0.47
N ARG A 104 -25.62 1.74 1.13
CA ARG A 104 -25.20 1.76 2.53
C ARG A 104 -23.69 1.94 2.68
N ASP A 105 -22.98 2.06 1.57
CA ASP A 105 -21.55 2.26 1.55
C ASP A 105 -21.23 3.75 1.77
N PRO A 106 -20.47 4.11 2.81
CA PRO A 106 -20.09 5.50 3.07
C PRO A 106 -19.23 6.11 1.95
N ASP A 107 -18.52 5.26 1.21
CA ASP A 107 -17.70 5.63 0.05
C ASP A 107 -18.39 5.15 -1.23
N PHE A 108 -19.51 5.73 -1.54
CA PHE A 108 -20.28 5.40 -2.73
C PHE A 108 -19.41 5.43 -4.00
N GLY A 109 -19.41 4.34 -4.74
CA GLY A 109 -18.68 4.23 -6.01
C GLY A 109 -17.39 3.41 -5.98
N ARG A 110 -16.97 2.87 -4.84
CA ARG A 110 -15.86 1.93 -4.82
C ARG A 110 -16.28 0.57 -5.40
N ALA A 111 -15.33 -0.06 -6.11
CA ALA A 111 -15.57 -1.36 -6.73
C ALA A 111 -15.87 -2.43 -5.69
N ALA A 112 -16.99 -3.13 -5.88
CA ALA A 112 -17.34 -4.33 -5.14
C ALA A 112 -17.20 -5.57 -6.04
N SER A 113 -16.72 -6.67 -5.48
CA SER A 113 -16.49 -7.92 -6.20
C SER A 113 -16.67 -9.10 -5.26
N GLU A 114 -16.91 -10.28 -5.80
CA GLU A 114 -16.75 -11.52 -5.05
C GLU A 114 -15.26 -11.82 -4.77
N ASP A 115 -14.36 -11.40 -5.65
CA ASP A 115 -12.90 -11.40 -5.41
C ASP A 115 -12.55 -10.25 -4.47
N CYS A 116 -12.83 -10.45 -3.19
CA CYS A 116 -12.71 -9.43 -2.15
C CYS A 116 -11.95 -9.87 -0.90
N LEU A 117 -11.46 -11.12 -0.88
CA LEU A 117 -10.76 -11.65 0.30
C LEU A 117 -9.34 -11.12 0.37
N ASN A 118 -9.24 -9.84 0.69
CA ASN A 118 -7.99 -9.11 0.84
C ASN A 118 -7.92 -8.42 2.19
N LEU A 119 -6.71 -8.07 2.59
CA LEU A 119 -6.40 -7.38 3.83
C LEU A 119 -5.45 -6.20 3.58
N ASN A 120 -5.40 -5.30 4.56
CA ASN A 120 -4.43 -4.22 4.60
C ASN A 120 -3.59 -4.33 5.87
N VAL A 121 -2.34 -3.89 5.80
CA VAL A 121 -1.38 -3.95 6.90
C VAL A 121 -0.70 -2.61 7.07
N TRP A 122 -0.75 -2.08 8.28
CA TRP A 122 0.07 -0.95 8.73
C TRP A 122 1.13 -1.49 9.68
N THR A 123 2.38 -1.20 9.41
CA THR A 123 3.49 -1.69 10.23
C THR A 123 4.48 -0.58 10.55
N PRO A 124 4.96 -0.45 11.80
CA PRO A 124 6.03 0.48 12.13
C PRO A 124 7.28 0.18 11.29
N ARG A 125 7.98 1.22 10.84
CA ARG A 125 9.25 1.05 10.07
C ARG A 125 10.29 0.21 10.80
N GLY A 126 10.29 0.27 12.13
CA GLY A 126 11.22 -0.47 12.99
C GLY A 126 10.87 -1.95 13.19
N ALA A 127 9.72 -2.43 12.67
CA ALA A 127 9.35 -3.83 12.76
C ALA A 127 10.22 -4.67 11.82
N THR A 128 10.85 -5.70 12.37
CA THR A 128 11.71 -6.65 11.66
C THR A 128 11.51 -8.05 12.24
N PRO A 129 11.98 -9.12 11.59
CA PRO A 129 11.94 -10.47 12.18
C PRO A 129 12.57 -10.57 13.56
N SER A 130 13.61 -9.77 13.84
CA SER A 130 14.30 -9.71 15.13
C SER A 130 13.69 -8.69 16.11
N ARG A 131 12.81 -7.81 15.65
CA ARG A 131 12.09 -6.80 16.43
C ARG A 131 10.60 -6.90 16.14
N GLN A 132 10.04 -8.01 16.53
CA GLN A 132 8.62 -8.30 16.35
C GLN A 132 7.77 -7.32 17.16
N LYS A 133 6.58 -7.01 16.61
CA LYS A 133 5.58 -6.14 17.23
C LYS A 133 4.31 -6.93 17.51
N ALA A 134 3.56 -6.50 18.49
CA ALA A 134 2.20 -6.99 18.68
C ALA A 134 1.38 -6.74 17.42
N VAL A 135 0.48 -7.67 17.11
CA VAL A 135 -0.41 -7.57 15.95
C VAL A 135 -1.85 -7.45 16.42
N MET A 136 -2.54 -6.42 15.96
CA MET A 136 -3.98 -6.26 16.12
C MET A 136 -4.67 -6.53 14.80
N VAL A 137 -5.61 -7.47 14.81
CA VAL A 137 -6.47 -7.73 13.65
C VAL A 137 -7.81 -7.05 13.88
N TRP A 138 -8.19 -6.17 12.95
CA TRP A 138 -9.45 -5.46 12.95
C TRP A 138 -10.44 -6.13 12.00
N ILE A 139 -11.55 -6.60 12.56
CA ILE A 139 -12.67 -7.18 11.83
C ILE A 139 -13.77 -6.14 11.83
N HIS A 140 -14.11 -5.63 10.65
CA HIS A 140 -15.06 -4.52 10.52
C HIS A 140 -16.49 -4.90 10.90
N GLY A 141 -17.24 -3.94 11.40
CA GLY A 141 -18.68 -4.06 11.65
C GLY A 141 -19.51 -3.92 10.39
N GLY A 142 -20.83 -3.84 10.57
CA GLY A 142 -21.81 -3.63 9.49
C GLY A 142 -22.90 -4.69 9.43
N GLY A 143 -23.09 -5.43 10.54
CA GLY A 143 -24.17 -6.44 10.69
C GLY A 143 -24.06 -7.59 9.69
N PHE A 144 -22.85 -7.90 9.22
CA PHE A 144 -22.56 -8.90 8.16
C PHE A 144 -23.19 -8.59 6.80
N LEU A 145 -23.73 -7.39 6.61
CA LEU A 145 -24.40 -6.96 5.38
C LEU A 145 -23.58 -5.94 4.60
N ASN A 146 -22.78 -5.13 5.29
CA ASN A 146 -21.96 -4.09 4.71
C ASN A 146 -20.67 -3.86 5.52
N GLY A 147 -19.80 -2.99 5.01
CA GLY A 147 -18.52 -2.65 5.60
C GLY A 147 -17.35 -3.13 4.76
N SER A 148 -16.15 -2.67 5.10
CA SER A 148 -14.93 -3.00 4.39
C SER A 148 -13.69 -2.65 5.21
N ALA A 149 -12.60 -3.34 4.95
CA ALA A 149 -11.31 -3.14 5.58
C ALA A 149 -10.68 -1.77 5.25
N ASP A 150 -10.99 -1.20 4.09
CA ASP A 150 -10.36 0.01 3.56
C ASP A 150 -10.93 1.33 4.10
N ILE A 151 -12.07 1.27 4.81
CA ILE A 151 -12.65 2.46 5.47
C ILE A 151 -11.97 2.82 6.79
N TYR A 152 -11.08 1.95 7.28
CA TYR A 152 -10.36 2.16 8.53
C TYR A 152 -8.92 2.52 8.25
N ASP A 153 -8.51 3.70 8.68
CA ASP A 153 -7.12 4.12 8.68
C ASP A 153 -6.48 3.82 10.03
N ALA A 154 -5.51 2.91 10.02
CA ALA A 154 -4.80 2.50 11.23
C ALA A 154 -3.50 3.29 11.48
N HIS A 155 -3.25 4.36 10.72
CA HIS A 155 -2.01 5.14 10.83
C HIS A 155 -1.73 5.59 12.27
N TRP A 156 -2.71 6.19 12.92
CA TRP A 156 -2.55 6.68 14.28
C TRP A 156 -2.29 5.55 15.29
N MET A 157 -3.05 4.46 15.20
CA MET A 157 -2.88 3.31 16.12
C MET A 157 -1.49 2.67 15.96
N THR A 158 -1.05 2.50 14.73
CA THR A 158 0.27 1.92 14.43
C THR A 158 1.40 2.83 14.91
N SER A 159 1.30 4.15 14.66
CA SER A 159 2.36 5.11 14.99
C SER A 159 2.48 5.34 16.50
N GLN A 160 1.34 5.46 17.22
CA GLN A 160 1.34 5.72 18.66
C GLN A 160 1.48 4.44 19.49
N GLY A 161 0.87 3.35 19.04
CA GLY A 161 0.90 2.08 19.75
C GLY A 161 2.14 1.22 19.49
N ASP A 162 2.96 1.58 18.49
CA ASP A 162 4.12 0.79 18.02
C ASP A 162 3.74 -0.68 17.75
N ILE A 163 2.55 -0.89 17.17
CA ILE A 163 1.97 -2.19 16.85
C ILE A 163 1.73 -2.34 15.35
N VAL A 164 1.64 -3.56 14.88
CA VAL A 164 1.11 -3.87 13.54
C VAL A 164 -0.41 -3.92 13.61
N VAL A 165 -1.08 -3.25 12.67
CA VAL A 165 -2.54 -3.34 12.54
C VAL A 165 -2.87 -3.96 11.20
N VAL A 166 -3.77 -4.92 11.22
CA VAL A 166 -4.30 -5.61 10.04
C VAL A 166 -5.79 -5.38 9.98
N THR A 167 -6.31 -4.90 8.85
CA THR A 167 -7.75 -4.84 8.60
C THR A 167 -8.10 -5.86 7.51
N VAL A 168 -9.20 -6.59 7.67
CA VAL A 168 -9.56 -7.69 6.78
C VAL A 168 -10.95 -7.51 6.20
N ASN A 169 -11.12 -7.83 4.92
CA ASN A 169 -12.42 -8.05 4.32
C ASN A 169 -12.89 -9.49 4.60
N TYR A 170 -14.18 -9.69 4.69
CA TYR A 170 -14.79 -10.99 4.73
C TYR A 170 -16.09 -10.99 3.92
N ARG A 171 -16.50 -12.14 3.41
CA ARG A 171 -17.72 -12.26 2.61
C ARG A 171 -18.94 -11.81 3.43
N LEU A 172 -19.84 -11.08 2.78
CA LEU A 172 -21.00 -10.47 3.40
C LEU A 172 -22.31 -11.07 2.87
N GLY A 173 -23.40 -10.87 3.62
CA GLY A 173 -24.74 -11.27 3.23
C GLY A 173 -24.85 -12.73 2.86
N ALA A 174 -25.64 -13.03 1.84
CA ALA A 174 -25.84 -14.41 1.38
C ALA A 174 -24.56 -15.09 0.87
N LEU A 175 -23.60 -14.32 0.34
CA LEU A 175 -22.32 -14.89 -0.14
C LEU A 175 -21.42 -15.39 0.99
N GLY A 176 -21.57 -14.81 2.20
CA GLY A 176 -20.80 -15.21 3.38
C GLY A 176 -21.56 -16.11 4.35
N PHE A 177 -22.88 -16.00 4.41
CA PHE A 177 -23.66 -16.53 5.54
C PHE A 177 -24.88 -17.37 5.13
N LEU A 178 -25.06 -17.66 3.83
CA LEU A 178 -26.16 -18.49 3.39
C LEU A 178 -25.95 -19.94 3.85
N ALA A 179 -26.86 -20.43 4.68
CA ALA A 179 -26.90 -21.82 5.14
C ALA A 179 -28.08 -22.53 4.48
N LEU A 180 -27.79 -23.38 3.51
CA LEU A 180 -28.78 -24.24 2.84
C LEU A 180 -28.23 -25.65 2.75
N ASP A 181 -29.04 -26.66 3.09
CA ASP A 181 -28.64 -28.07 3.01
C ASP A 181 -28.17 -28.45 1.61
N ALA A 182 -28.79 -27.90 0.56
CA ALA A 182 -28.41 -28.14 -0.84
C ALA A 182 -27.00 -27.62 -1.19
N LEU A 183 -26.45 -26.72 -0.40
CA LEU A 183 -25.09 -26.17 -0.57
C LEU A 183 -24.07 -26.84 0.36
N THR A 184 -24.56 -27.67 1.30
CA THR A 184 -23.73 -28.37 2.26
C THR A 184 -23.02 -29.52 1.58
N ARG A 185 -21.71 -29.48 1.57
CA ARG A 185 -20.85 -30.62 1.27
C ARG A 185 -20.07 -30.93 2.54
N ASP A 186 -20.05 -32.15 2.95
CA ASP A 186 -19.23 -32.65 4.07
C ASP A 186 -19.55 -32.05 5.46
N GLY A 187 -20.79 -31.60 5.69
CA GLY A 187 -21.25 -31.16 7.01
C GLY A 187 -20.96 -29.68 7.36
N ASP A 188 -20.26 -28.95 6.52
CA ASP A 188 -20.01 -27.51 6.70
C ASP A 188 -21.18 -26.68 6.20
N VAL A 189 -21.90 -26.03 7.10
CA VAL A 189 -23.11 -25.25 6.79
C VAL A 189 -22.81 -23.76 6.95
N GLY A 190 -22.68 -23.07 5.82
CA GLY A 190 -23.10 -21.69 5.68
C GLY A 190 -22.43 -20.57 6.50
N ASN A 191 -21.25 -20.75 7.08
CA ASN A 191 -20.56 -19.66 7.80
C ASN A 191 -19.23 -19.30 7.13
N TYR A 192 -19.29 -18.97 5.85
CA TYR A 192 -18.09 -18.73 5.04
C TYR A 192 -17.57 -17.28 5.11
N GLY A 193 -18.27 -16.36 5.80
CA GLY A 193 -17.81 -15.03 6.10
C GLY A 193 -16.60 -15.07 7.06
N PRO A 194 -16.81 -15.46 8.34
CA PRO A 194 -15.73 -15.58 9.32
C PRO A 194 -14.73 -16.69 9.02
N ALA A 195 -15.16 -17.81 8.39
CA ALA A 195 -14.24 -18.88 8.01
C ALA A 195 -13.15 -18.46 7.00
N ALA A 196 -13.29 -17.26 6.43
CA ALA A 196 -12.27 -16.66 5.56
C ALA A 196 -11.16 -15.95 6.34
N GLN A 197 -11.22 -15.93 7.66
CA GLN A 197 -10.24 -15.31 8.55
C GLN A 197 -9.31 -16.36 9.16
#